data_1f71af5bf442f2a49a4c40ed02b78d61
#
_entry.id   1f71af5bf442f2a49a4c40ed02b78d61
#
_cell.length_a   1.000
_cell.length_b   1.000
_cell.length_c   1.000
_cell.angle_alpha   90.00
_cell.angle_beta   90.00
_cell.angle_gamma   90.00
#
_symmetry.space_group_name_H-M   'P 1'
#
loop_
_entity.id
_entity.type
_entity.pdbx_description
1 polymer ?
#
loop_
_entity_poly.entity_id
_entity_poly.type
_entity_poly.pdbx_seq_one_letter_code
_entity_poly.pdbx_strand_id
1 'polypeptide(L)'
;MNIQINNIHSTNSLSIIKALSRIEKYDIIVIGSDIYKKGECAGSLLVDKYYQAPPITQEAEYINFLNDVNEKENVDLLIPASDAEAVLLSKYINQVKTKFFLADYETVALFKDKLKATQELMKNNIKVPRICDNLFNEKKVIFRKRNSVNSLGIYIVDLEKAEYIENHFHPDYFVQPYIEGDTVIVDVFSDKEGVPKLIIPRKTIEIKDGTAFRSQIVYDETIIAI
;
A
#
# COMPACT_ATOMS: atom_id res chain seq x y z
N MET A 1 18.33 -7.76 -16.47
CA MET A 1 17.29 -8.16 -15.49
C MET A 1 15.98 -7.54 -15.89
N ASN A 2 14.95 -8.35 -16.10
CA ASN A 2 13.65 -7.90 -16.60
C ASN A 2 12.67 -7.75 -15.41
N ILE A 3 12.25 -6.51 -15.15
CA ILE A 3 11.39 -6.18 -14.02
C ILE A 3 10.04 -5.70 -14.53
N GLN A 4 8.98 -6.38 -14.13
CA GLN A 4 7.61 -5.97 -14.46
C GLN A 4 7.03 -5.12 -13.33
N ILE A 5 6.42 -3.99 -13.70
CA ILE A 5 5.70 -3.08 -12.80
C ILE A 5 4.35 -2.81 -13.43
N ASN A 6 3.29 -3.03 -12.68
CA ASN A 6 1.93 -2.78 -13.14
C ASN A 6 1.39 -1.48 -12.54
N ASN A 7 0.19 -1.06 -13.01
CA ASN A 7 -0.46 0.15 -12.51
C ASN A 7 0.43 1.40 -12.65
N ILE A 8 1.11 1.52 -13.82
CA ILE A 8 2.16 2.52 -14.02
C ILE A 8 1.67 3.96 -14.16
N HIS A 9 0.35 4.20 -14.11
CA HIS A 9 -0.20 5.55 -13.95
C HIS A 9 -0.05 6.08 -12.52
N SER A 10 0.19 5.19 -11.54
CA SER A 10 0.28 5.58 -10.13
C SER A 10 1.61 6.25 -9.78
N THR A 11 1.57 7.14 -8.79
CA THR A 11 2.77 7.79 -8.25
C THR A 11 3.77 6.80 -7.64
N ASN A 12 3.26 5.69 -7.08
CA ASN A 12 4.10 4.63 -6.53
C ASN A 12 4.93 3.97 -7.63
N SER A 13 4.28 3.54 -8.70
CA SER A 13 4.96 2.92 -9.85
C SER A 13 5.97 3.87 -10.50
N LEU A 14 5.62 5.14 -10.68
CA LEU A 14 6.55 6.15 -11.20
C LEU A 14 7.78 6.32 -10.30
N SER A 15 7.60 6.24 -8.99
CA SER A 15 8.71 6.32 -8.03
C SER A 15 9.62 5.09 -8.12
N ILE A 16 9.05 3.89 -8.30
CA ILE A 16 9.80 2.65 -8.49
C ILE A 16 10.58 2.70 -9.81
N ILE A 17 9.95 3.08 -10.92
CA ILE A 17 10.62 3.23 -12.23
C ILE A 17 11.80 4.18 -12.11
N LYS A 18 11.61 5.32 -11.46
CA LYS A 18 12.65 6.31 -11.20
C LYS A 18 13.79 5.77 -10.31
N ALA A 19 13.48 4.94 -9.33
CA ALA A 19 14.49 4.31 -8.49
C ALA A 19 15.29 3.28 -9.27
N LEU A 20 14.64 2.44 -10.08
CA LEU A 20 15.29 1.45 -10.93
C LEU A 20 16.24 2.08 -11.96
N SER A 21 15.86 3.21 -12.57
CA SER A 21 16.70 3.91 -13.54
C SER A 21 18.01 4.47 -12.97
N ARG A 22 18.16 4.50 -11.64
CA ARG A 22 19.39 4.94 -10.95
C ARG A 22 20.32 3.79 -10.54
N ILE A 23 19.91 2.55 -10.80
CA ILE A 23 20.71 1.37 -10.47
C ILE A 23 21.68 1.11 -11.63
N GLU A 24 22.95 1.44 -11.43
CA GLU A 24 24.01 1.25 -12.44
C GLU A 24 24.61 -0.17 -12.42
N LYS A 25 24.43 -0.90 -11.32
CA LYS A 25 25.04 -2.22 -11.13
C LYS A 25 24.46 -3.30 -12.05
N TYR A 26 23.23 -3.14 -12.49
CA TYR A 26 22.50 -4.13 -13.29
C TYR A 26 21.93 -3.46 -14.53
N ASP A 27 21.97 -4.18 -15.66
CA ASP A 27 21.22 -3.81 -16.86
C ASP A 27 19.74 -4.21 -16.62
N ILE A 28 18.90 -3.20 -16.36
CA ILE A 28 17.49 -3.38 -15.99
C ILE A 28 16.63 -2.95 -17.17
N ILE A 29 15.77 -3.87 -17.61
CA ILE A 29 14.69 -3.61 -18.58
C ILE A 29 13.39 -3.52 -17.77
N VAL A 30 12.73 -2.38 -17.83
CA VAL A 30 11.47 -2.15 -17.15
C VAL A 30 10.31 -2.45 -18.10
N ILE A 31 9.47 -3.40 -17.70
CA ILE A 31 8.26 -3.80 -18.40
C ILE A 31 7.07 -3.22 -17.65
N GLY A 32 6.40 -2.25 -18.24
CA GLY A 32 5.25 -1.59 -17.62
C GLY A 32 3.93 -2.11 -18.15
N SER A 33 2.91 -2.16 -17.30
CA SER A 33 1.54 -2.40 -17.75
C SER A 33 0.51 -1.52 -17.04
N ASP A 34 -0.60 -1.28 -17.73
CA ASP A 34 -1.74 -0.53 -17.21
C ASP A 34 -3.00 -0.88 -17.99
N ILE A 35 -4.18 -0.56 -17.44
CA ILE A 35 -5.46 -0.67 -18.16
C ILE A 35 -5.59 0.34 -19.30
N TYR A 36 -4.87 1.45 -19.23
CA TYR A 36 -4.85 2.50 -20.24
C TYR A 36 -4.03 2.10 -21.48
N LYS A 37 -4.23 2.78 -22.60
CA LYS A 37 -3.39 2.60 -23.78
C LYS A 37 -2.03 3.30 -23.60
N LYS A 38 -1.04 2.86 -24.37
CA LYS A 38 0.26 3.52 -24.41
C LYS A 38 0.10 4.99 -24.79
N GLY A 39 0.69 5.87 -24.01
CA GLY A 39 0.60 7.34 -24.19
C GLY A 39 -0.55 8.01 -23.41
N GLU A 40 -1.51 7.24 -22.89
CA GLU A 40 -2.60 7.79 -22.06
C GLU A 40 -2.16 8.04 -20.60
N CYS A 41 -1.09 7.42 -20.16
CA CYS A 41 -0.47 7.69 -18.85
C CYS A 41 1.04 7.91 -19.01
N ALA A 42 1.60 8.80 -18.18
CA ALA A 42 3.00 9.20 -18.24
C ALA A 42 3.96 8.01 -18.07
N GLY A 43 3.63 7.07 -17.20
CA GLY A 43 4.44 5.87 -16.94
C GLY A 43 4.68 5.03 -18.18
N SER A 44 3.74 5.00 -19.13
CA SER A 44 3.87 4.23 -20.36
C SER A 44 4.99 4.73 -21.32
N LEU A 45 5.49 5.95 -21.09
CA LEU A 45 6.60 6.54 -21.83
C LEU A 45 7.94 6.41 -21.12
N LEU A 46 7.93 5.93 -19.87
CA LEU A 46 9.12 5.81 -19.01
C LEU A 46 9.61 4.36 -18.86
N VAL A 47 8.94 3.42 -19.52
CA VAL A 47 9.29 2.01 -19.48
C VAL A 47 9.83 1.56 -20.84
N ASP A 48 10.69 0.53 -20.85
CA ASP A 48 11.28 0.01 -22.08
C ASP A 48 10.25 -0.76 -22.92
N LYS A 49 9.36 -1.49 -22.25
CA LYS A 49 8.27 -2.23 -22.89
C LYS A 49 6.96 -1.95 -22.19
N TYR A 50 5.89 -1.85 -22.95
CA TYR A 50 4.55 -1.52 -22.44
C TYR A 50 3.52 -2.52 -22.92
N TYR A 51 2.65 -2.95 -22.00
CA TYR A 51 1.52 -3.83 -22.24
C TYR A 51 0.23 -3.24 -21.68
N GLN A 52 -0.85 -3.30 -22.45
CA GLN A 52 -2.17 -2.96 -21.91
C GLN A 52 -2.71 -4.19 -21.17
N ALA A 53 -2.97 -4.01 -19.87
CA ALA A 53 -3.51 -5.05 -19.00
C ALA A 53 -5.04 -5.07 -19.02
N PRO A 54 -5.69 -6.21 -18.80
CA PRO A 54 -7.10 -6.26 -18.48
C PRO A 54 -7.36 -5.62 -17.10
N PRO A 55 -8.61 -5.21 -16.79
CA PRO A 55 -8.97 -4.73 -15.46
C PRO A 55 -8.69 -5.81 -14.41
N ILE A 56 -8.15 -5.43 -13.25
CA ILE A 56 -7.82 -6.35 -12.16
C ILE A 56 -9.06 -7.06 -11.59
N THR A 57 -10.25 -6.53 -11.81
CA THR A 57 -11.54 -7.15 -11.46
C THR A 57 -11.83 -8.41 -12.28
N GLN A 58 -11.18 -8.57 -13.41
CA GLN A 58 -11.19 -9.78 -14.24
C GLN A 58 -10.03 -10.70 -13.80
N GLU A 59 -10.13 -11.23 -12.57
CA GLU A 59 -9.02 -11.89 -11.88
C GLU A 59 -8.30 -12.94 -12.73
N ALA A 60 -9.04 -13.86 -13.36
CA ALA A 60 -8.46 -14.93 -14.17
C ALA A 60 -7.74 -14.41 -15.42
N GLU A 61 -8.33 -13.43 -16.11
CA GLU A 61 -7.73 -12.81 -17.29
C GLU A 61 -6.46 -12.03 -16.90
N TYR A 62 -6.49 -11.36 -15.73
CA TYR A 62 -5.32 -10.64 -15.24
C TYR A 62 -4.16 -11.58 -14.90
N ILE A 63 -4.41 -12.71 -14.25
CA ILE A 63 -3.38 -13.72 -13.95
C ILE A 63 -2.81 -14.34 -15.24
N ASN A 64 -3.66 -14.67 -16.22
CA ASN A 64 -3.21 -15.15 -17.52
C ASN A 64 -2.34 -14.10 -18.23
N PHE A 65 -2.77 -12.84 -18.25
CA PHE A 65 -2.00 -11.74 -18.80
C PHE A 65 -0.59 -11.63 -18.16
N LEU A 66 -0.48 -11.74 -16.84
CA LEU A 66 0.82 -11.72 -16.15
C LEU A 66 1.72 -12.88 -16.62
N ASN A 67 1.15 -14.07 -16.74
CA ASN A 67 1.89 -15.26 -17.19
C ASN A 67 2.31 -15.15 -18.66
N ASP A 68 1.48 -14.59 -19.53
CA ASP A 68 1.80 -14.36 -20.95
C ASP A 68 2.93 -13.33 -21.10
N VAL A 69 2.89 -12.25 -20.32
CA VAL A 69 3.98 -11.26 -20.29
C VAL A 69 5.27 -11.90 -19.76
N ASN A 70 5.16 -12.73 -18.71
CA ASN A 70 6.31 -13.46 -18.17
C ASN A 70 6.95 -14.39 -19.23
N GLU A 71 6.15 -15.18 -19.95
CA GLU A 71 6.67 -16.07 -21.01
C GLU A 71 7.35 -15.30 -22.14
N LYS A 72 6.75 -14.18 -22.56
CA LYS A 72 7.25 -13.37 -23.66
C LYS A 72 8.53 -12.61 -23.32
N GLU A 73 8.60 -12.10 -22.11
CA GLU A 73 9.65 -11.16 -21.71
C GLU A 73 10.68 -11.77 -20.75
N ASN A 74 10.51 -13.03 -20.32
CA ASN A 74 11.35 -13.69 -19.33
C ASN A 74 11.53 -12.81 -18.07
N VAL A 75 10.41 -12.46 -17.43
CA VAL A 75 10.38 -11.54 -16.28
C VAL A 75 11.07 -12.18 -15.07
N ASP A 76 12.10 -11.53 -14.57
CA ASP A 76 12.85 -11.99 -13.38
C ASP A 76 12.13 -11.65 -12.09
N LEU A 77 11.43 -10.50 -12.05
CA LEU A 77 10.74 -9.99 -10.86
C LEU A 77 9.52 -9.16 -11.25
N LEU A 78 8.39 -9.45 -10.60
CA LEU A 78 7.20 -8.60 -10.62
C LEU A 78 7.12 -7.78 -9.32
N ILE A 79 6.98 -6.46 -9.44
CA ILE A 79 6.80 -5.56 -8.31
C ILE A 79 5.34 -5.09 -8.30
N PRO A 80 4.49 -5.57 -7.38
CA PRO A 80 3.14 -5.10 -7.23
C PRO A 80 3.13 -3.66 -6.71
N ALA A 81 2.38 -2.79 -7.36
CA ALA A 81 2.39 -1.36 -7.05
C ALA A 81 1.05 -0.84 -6.47
N SER A 82 0.08 -1.72 -6.25
CA SER A 82 -1.20 -1.37 -5.64
C SER A 82 -1.69 -2.43 -4.65
N ASP A 83 -2.47 -1.99 -3.65
CA ASP A 83 -3.08 -2.89 -2.66
C ASP A 83 -4.00 -3.95 -3.29
N ALA A 84 -4.72 -3.56 -4.36
CA ALA A 84 -5.60 -4.49 -5.07
C ALA A 84 -4.81 -5.61 -5.73
N GLU A 85 -3.68 -5.28 -6.34
CA GLU A 85 -2.78 -6.24 -6.96
C GLU A 85 -2.10 -7.13 -5.91
N ALA A 86 -1.65 -6.56 -4.80
CA ALA A 86 -1.06 -7.33 -3.70
C ALA A 86 -2.03 -8.40 -3.17
N VAL A 87 -3.31 -8.06 -3.00
CA VAL A 87 -4.35 -9.03 -2.60
C VAL A 87 -4.56 -10.10 -3.66
N LEU A 88 -4.65 -9.71 -4.93
CA LEU A 88 -4.87 -10.66 -6.02
C LEU A 88 -3.69 -11.65 -6.15
N LEU A 89 -2.47 -11.14 -6.19
CA LEU A 89 -1.26 -11.97 -6.31
C LEU A 89 -1.08 -12.92 -5.13
N SER A 90 -1.34 -12.47 -3.90
CA SER A 90 -1.26 -13.33 -2.72
C SER A 90 -2.33 -14.43 -2.74
N LYS A 91 -3.54 -14.14 -3.24
CA LYS A 91 -4.63 -15.12 -3.44
C LYS A 91 -4.27 -16.17 -4.48
N TYR A 92 -3.61 -15.77 -5.57
CA TYR A 92 -3.26 -16.63 -6.71
C TYR A 92 -1.77 -16.98 -6.78
N ILE A 93 -1.07 -16.98 -5.63
CA ILE A 93 0.39 -17.17 -5.56
C ILE A 93 0.89 -18.40 -6.32
N ASN A 94 0.14 -19.51 -6.30
CA ASN A 94 0.50 -20.75 -7.00
C ASN A 94 0.20 -20.75 -8.51
N GLN A 95 -0.47 -19.73 -9.02
CA GLN A 95 -0.85 -19.61 -10.43
C GLN A 95 0.01 -18.58 -11.17
N VAL A 96 0.66 -17.66 -10.44
CA VAL A 96 1.57 -16.66 -11.02
C VAL A 96 2.95 -17.28 -11.17
N LYS A 97 3.46 -17.33 -12.38
CA LYS A 97 4.77 -17.94 -12.71
C LYS A 97 5.95 -17.04 -12.37
N THR A 98 5.75 -15.72 -12.33
CA THR A 98 6.80 -14.73 -12.05
C THR A 98 7.07 -14.64 -10.56
N LYS A 99 8.32 -14.45 -10.18
CA LYS A 99 8.70 -14.17 -8.79
C LYS A 99 8.20 -12.80 -8.35
N PHE A 100 7.68 -12.71 -7.13
CA PHE A 100 7.34 -11.46 -6.46
C PHE A 100 7.50 -11.62 -4.95
N PHE A 101 7.55 -10.49 -4.24
CA PHE A 101 7.68 -10.46 -2.77
C PHE A 101 6.41 -9.90 -2.16
N LEU A 102 5.65 -10.75 -1.52
CA LEU A 102 4.45 -10.40 -0.74
C LEU A 102 4.36 -11.30 0.47
N ALA A 103 3.64 -10.85 1.49
CA ALA A 103 3.17 -11.71 2.57
C ALA A 103 2.11 -12.69 2.03
N ASP A 104 1.80 -13.72 2.80
CA ASP A 104 0.72 -14.65 2.50
C ASP A 104 -0.64 -13.94 2.42
N TYR A 105 -1.62 -14.60 1.80
CA TYR A 105 -2.94 -14.02 1.56
C TYR A 105 -3.66 -13.61 2.86
N GLU A 106 -3.53 -14.40 3.92
CA GLU A 106 -4.21 -14.12 5.20
C GLU A 106 -3.68 -12.84 5.82
N THR A 107 -2.36 -12.66 5.80
CA THR A 107 -1.69 -11.44 6.25
C THR A 107 -2.09 -10.23 5.41
N VAL A 108 -2.03 -10.33 4.09
CA VAL A 108 -2.41 -9.22 3.19
C VAL A 108 -3.88 -8.85 3.37
N ALA A 109 -4.77 -9.82 3.45
CA ALA A 109 -6.21 -9.60 3.65
C ALA A 109 -6.52 -9.02 5.04
N LEU A 110 -5.80 -9.43 6.07
CA LEU A 110 -5.91 -8.88 7.42
C LEU A 110 -5.58 -7.38 7.43
N PHE A 111 -4.43 -7.00 6.89
CA PHE A 111 -3.98 -5.61 6.92
C PHE A 111 -4.74 -4.70 5.96
N LYS A 112 -5.45 -5.24 4.98
CA LYS A 112 -6.40 -4.48 4.15
C LYS A 112 -7.58 -3.96 4.96
N ASP A 113 -8.08 -4.72 5.94
CA ASP A 113 -9.15 -4.29 6.85
C ASP A 113 -8.54 -3.63 8.10
N LYS A 114 -8.57 -2.29 8.13
CA LYS A 114 -7.96 -1.50 9.20
C LYS A 114 -8.49 -1.80 10.60
N LEU A 115 -9.77 -2.19 10.72
CA LEU A 115 -10.35 -2.59 12.00
C LEU A 115 -9.78 -3.93 12.46
N LYS A 116 -9.77 -4.92 11.59
CA LYS A 116 -9.22 -6.25 11.91
C LYS A 116 -7.72 -6.17 12.22
N ALA A 117 -6.96 -5.39 11.42
CA ALA A 117 -5.55 -5.15 11.67
C ALA A 117 -5.32 -4.52 13.06
N THR A 118 -6.10 -3.48 13.41
CA THR A 118 -6.01 -2.85 14.74
C THR A 118 -6.30 -3.85 15.85
N GLN A 119 -7.34 -4.66 15.72
CA GLN A 119 -7.71 -5.68 16.70
C GLN A 119 -6.62 -6.74 16.87
N GLU A 120 -6.00 -7.19 15.77
CA GLU A 120 -4.93 -8.18 15.79
C GLU A 120 -3.66 -7.63 16.43
N LEU A 121 -3.29 -6.39 16.12
CA LEU A 121 -2.17 -5.71 16.76
C LEU A 121 -2.38 -5.54 18.28
N MET A 122 -3.61 -5.20 18.71
CA MET A 122 -3.97 -5.12 20.14
C MET A 122 -3.82 -6.49 20.84
N LYS A 123 -4.27 -7.58 20.22
CA LYS A 123 -4.13 -8.95 20.78
C LYS A 123 -2.66 -9.32 20.99
N ASN A 124 -1.78 -8.84 20.12
CA ASN A 124 -0.34 -9.07 20.20
C ASN A 124 0.39 -8.03 21.06
N ASN A 125 -0.33 -7.24 21.86
CA ASN A 125 0.21 -6.19 22.74
C ASN A 125 1.00 -5.10 22.03
N ILE A 126 0.77 -4.91 20.73
CA ILE A 126 1.36 -3.80 19.99
C ILE A 126 0.54 -2.54 20.27
N LYS A 127 1.23 -1.45 20.64
CA LYS A 127 0.60 -0.17 20.95
C LYS A 127 -0.03 0.43 19.69
N VAL A 128 -1.35 0.50 19.68
CA VAL A 128 -2.15 1.16 18.63
C VAL A 128 -3.19 2.06 19.27
N PRO A 129 -3.73 3.06 18.57
CA PRO A 129 -4.88 3.81 19.05
C PRO A 129 -6.04 2.85 19.36
N ARG A 130 -6.63 2.95 20.55
CA ARG A 130 -7.73 2.07 20.95
C ARG A 130 -8.94 2.24 20.02
N ILE A 131 -9.78 1.23 19.93
CA ILE A 131 -11.10 1.35 19.30
C ILE A 131 -12.05 1.90 20.35
N CYS A 132 -12.82 2.92 20.00
CA CYS A 132 -13.80 3.52 20.89
C CYS A 132 -15.12 2.73 20.84
N ASP A 133 -15.52 2.14 21.96
CA ASP A 133 -16.86 1.56 22.14
C ASP A 133 -17.88 2.64 22.52
N ASN A 134 -17.39 3.76 23.07
CA ASN A 134 -18.14 4.98 23.36
C ASN A 134 -17.24 6.19 23.24
N LEU A 135 -17.82 7.35 23.02
CA LEU A 135 -17.11 8.60 22.78
C LEU A 135 -16.86 9.42 24.05
N PHE A 136 -17.36 8.97 25.21
CA PHE A 136 -17.20 9.67 26.48
C PHE A 136 -15.72 9.78 26.86
N ASN A 137 -15.28 10.98 27.18
CA ASN A 137 -13.92 11.37 27.56
C ASN A 137 -12.95 11.71 26.41
N GLU A 138 -13.38 11.72 25.17
CA GLU A 138 -12.53 12.17 24.07
C GLU A 138 -12.83 13.64 23.72
N LYS A 139 -11.81 14.46 23.47
CA LYS A 139 -12.01 15.81 22.96
C LYS A 139 -12.21 15.83 21.45
N LYS A 140 -11.49 14.95 20.76
CA LYS A 140 -11.51 14.81 19.31
C LYS A 140 -11.33 13.35 18.92
N VAL A 141 -12.06 12.91 17.92
CA VAL A 141 -12.03 11.53 17.43
C VAL A 141 -11.79 11.48 15.93
N ILE A 142 -11.33 10.34 15.48
CA ILE A 142 -11.14 10.03 14.07
C ILE A 142 -12.05 8.86 13.66
N PHE A 143 -12.92 9.10 12.69
CA PHE A 143 -13.68 8.06 12.01
C PHE A 143 -12.86 7.51 10.86
N ARG A 144 -12.71 6.20 10.79
CA ARG A 144 -11.90 5.53 9.78
C ARG A 144 -12.73 4.47 9.06
N LYS A 145 -12.76 4.56 7.74
CA LYS A 145 -13.34 3.50 6.92
C LYS A 145 -12.43 2.27 6.95
N ARG A 146 -13.02 1.09 7.18
CA ARG A 146 -12.28 -0.18 7.29
C ARG A 146 -11.46 -0.49 6.05
N ASN A 147 -12.10 -0.47 4.89
CA ASN A 147 -11.48 -0.74 3.60
C ASN A 147 -11.42 0.55 2.78
N SER A 148 -10.28 1.25 2.83
CA SER A 148 -10.07 2.50 2.09
C SER A 148 -8.62 2.67 1.71
N VAL A 149 -8.38 3.41 0.63
CA VAL A 149 -7.06 3.79 0.12
C VAL A 149 -6.93 5.32 0.14
N ASN A 150 -5.71 5.83 0.12
CA ASN A 150 -5.40 7.27 0.00
C ASN A 150 -6.14 8.15 1.01
N SER A 151 -6.26 7.69 2.27
CA SER A 151 -6.97 8.40 3.35
C SER A 151 -8.45 8.73 3.04
N LEU A 152 -9.04 8.14 2.02
CA LEU A 152 -10.47 8.28 1.75
C LEU A 152 -11.29 7.71 2.90
N GLY A 153 -12.34 8.45 3.33
CA GLY A 153 -13.18 8.02 4.45
C GLY A 153 -12.50 8.18 5.82
N ILE A 154 -11.62 9.16 5.97
CA ILE A 154 -11.08 9.60 7.25
C ILE A 154 -11.73 10.93 7.61
N TYR A 155 -12.36 11.01 8.80
CA TYR A 155 -12.98 12.24 9.30
C TYR A 155 -12.50 12.50 10.72
N ILE A 156 -11.92 13.67 10.94
CA ILE A 156 -11.48 14.13 12.26
C ILE A 156 -12.52 15.14 12.73
N VAL A 157 -13.13 14.87 13.87
CA VAL A 157 -14.24 15.68 14.39
C VAL A 157 -14.10 15.91 15.89
N ASP A 158 -14.55 17.07 16.33
CA ASP A 158 -14.71 17.36 17.77
C ASP A 158 -15.88 16.55 18.33
N LEU A 159 -15.79 16.19 19.62
CA LEU A 159 -16.77 15.31 20.25
C LEU A 159 -18.22 15.81 20.11
N GLU A 160 -18.43 17.12 20.22
CA GLU A 160 -19.78 17.72 20.08
C GLU A 160 -20.50 17.38 18.78
N LYS A 161 -19.73 17.09 17.72
CA LYS A 161 -20.25 16.70 16.41
C LYS A 161 -20.22 15.18 16.19
N ALA A 162 -19.48 14.47 17.02
CA ALA A 162 -19.25 13.04 16.83
C ALA A 162 -20.52 12.19 17.02
N GLU A 163 -21.36 12.51 18.01
CA GLU A 163 -22.64 11.82 18.24
C GLU A 163 -23.60 11.94 17.05
N TYR A 164 -23.64 13.13 16.41
CA TYR A 164 -24.45 13.32 15.21
C TYR A 164 -23.91 12.48 14.05
N ILE A 165 -22.61 12.39 13.92
CA ILE A 165 -21.93 11.66 12.84
C ILE A 165 -22.05 10.15 13.06
N GLU A 166 -21.89 9.66 14.29
CA GLU A 166 -21.99 8.24 14.64
C GLU A 166 -23.30 7.62 14.17
N ASN A 167 -24.42 8.34 14.33
CA ASN A 167 -25.74 7.90 13.88
C ASN A 167 -25.88 7.84 12.34
N HIS A 168 -24.96 8.44 11.59
CA HIS A 168 -25.01 8.54 10.14
C HIS A 168 -23.90 7.71 9.44
N PHE A 169 -22.92 7.20 10.20
CA PHE A 169 -21.87 6.36 9.62
C PHE A 169 -22.31 4.91 9.50
N HIS A 170 -22.10 4.38 8.31
CA HIS A 170 -22.33 2.98 7.97
C HIS A 170 -21.44 2.06 8.82
N PRO A 171 -21.82 0.78 9.06
CA PRO A 171 -21.01 -0.23 9.78
C PRO A 171 -19.60 -0.47 9.22
N ASP A 172 -19.26 0.13 8.08
CA ASP A 172 -17.93 0.10 7.51
C ASP A 172 -16.91 1.03 8.19
N TYR A 173 -17.34 1.81 9.18
CA TYR A 173 -16.49 2.73 9.91
C TYR A 173 -16.24 2.24 11.34
N PHE A 174 -15.11 2.63 11.90
CA PHE A 174 -14.80 2.51 13.31
C PHE A 174 -14.16 3.79 13.81
N VAL A 175 -14.19 3.99 15.11
CA VAL A 175 -13.77 5.24 15.75
C VAL A 175 -12.57 5.00 16.64
N GLN A 176 -11.64 5.94 16.62
CA GLN A 176 -10.46 5.95 17.49
C GLN A 176 -10.27 7.36 18.08
N PRO A 177 -9.59 7.51 19.24
CA PRO A 177 -9.17 8.83 19.69
C PRO A 177 -8.27 9.48 18.64
N TYR A 178 -8.44 10.78 18.42
CA TYR A 178 -7.48 11.53 17.61
C TYR A 178 -6.22 11.79 18.44
N ILE A 179 -5.09 11.32 17.94
CA ILE A 179 -3.79 11.55 18.58
C ILE A 179 -3.10 12.70 17.86
N GLU A 180 -2.87 13.79 18.59
CA GLU A 180 -2.12 14.92 18.05
C GLU A 180 -0.62 14.59 18.01
N GLY A 181 0.04 15.01 16.95
CA GLY A 181 1.48 14.84 16.81
C GLY A 181 1.92 14.75 15.36
N ASP A 182 3.22 14.65 15.19
CA ASP A 182 3.84 14.46 13.89
C ASP A 182 3.59 13.02 13.37
N THR A 183 3.29 12.91 12.10
CA THR A 183 3.16 11.59 11.46
C THR A 183 4.52 11.13 10.96
N VAL A 184 4.96 9.98 11.46
CA VAL A 184 6.15 9.28 10.97
C VAL A 184 5.72 7.99 10.27
N ILE A 185 6.10 7.84 9.02
CA ILE A 185 5.93 6.60 8.26
C ILE A 185 7.23 5.81 8.37
N VAL A 186 7.15 4.55 8.72
CA VAL A 186 8.31 3.66 8.78
C VAL A 186 8.23 2.66 7.64
N ASP A 187 9.10 2.81 6.65
CA ASP A 187 9.23 1.83 5.57
C ASP A 187 10.14 0.70 6.05
N VAL A 188 9.65 -0.52 5.97
CA VAL A 188 10.39 -1.72 6.39
C VAL A 188 10.48 -2.68 5.23
N PHE A 189 11.70 -3.15 4.94
CA PHE A 189 11.95 -4.27 4.05
C PHE A 189 12.49 -5.45 4.86
N SER A 190 11.77 -6.57 4.82
CA SER A 190 12.13 -7.79 5.53
C SER A 190 12.43 -8.93 4.55
N ASP A 191 13.24 -9.89 4.98
CA ASP A 191 13.39 -11.15 4.25
C ASP A 191 12.16 -12.07 4.44
N LYS A 192 12.22 -13.25 3.83
CA LYS A 192 11.12 -14.23 3.90
C LYS A 192 10.93 -14.85 5.29
N GLU A 193 11.92 -14.76 6.17
CA GLU A 193 11.86 -15.14 7.57
C GLU A 193 11.29 -14.04 8.46
N GLY A 194 10.94 -12.87 7.90
CA GLY A 194 10.42 -11.72 8.63
C GLY A 194 11.49 -10.85 9.28
N VAL A 195 12.78 -11.13 9.03
CA VAL A 195 13.88 -10.36 9.62
C VAL A 195 14.04 -9.03 8.86
N PRO A 196 13.92 -7.88 9.52
CA PRO A 196 14.10 -6.58 8.87
C PRO A 196 15.53 -6.42 8.32
N LYS A 197 15.64 -6.03 7.07
CA LYS A 197 16.92 -5.71 6.37
C LYS A 197 17.10 -4.22 6.18
N LEU A 198 16.02 -3.47 6.14
CA LEU A 198 16.02 -2.02 6.00
C LEU A 198 14.85 -1.44 6.77
N ILE A 199 15.09 -0.41 7.57
CA ILE A 199 14.08 0.34 8.32
C ILE A 199 14.34 1.82 8.07
N ILE A 200 13.40 2.54 7.47
CA ILE A 200 13.55 3.96 7.11
C ILE A 200 12.39 4.75 7.68
N PRO A 201 12.56 5.41 8.84
CA PRO A 201 11.56 6.36 9.36
C PRO A 201 11.56 7.65 8.54
N ARG A 202 10.37 8.10 8.15
CA ARG A 202 10.15 9.35 7.41
C ARG A 202 9.08 10.20 8.10
N LYS A 203 9.44 11.38 8.58
CA LYS A 203 8.48 12.38 9.04
C LYS A 203 7.76 12.98 7.84
N THR A 204 6.44 12.98 7.88
CA THR A 204 5.62 13.61 6.84
C THR A 204 5.65 15.13 7.01
N ILE A 205 6.01 15.85 5.95
CA ILE A 205 6.03 17.32 5.90
C ILE A 205 4.77 17.84 5.22
N GLU A 206 4.35 17.19 4.14
CA GLU A 206 3.20 17.61 3.33
C GLU A 206 2.43 16.40 2.83
N ILE A 207 1.11 16.48 2.93
CA ILE A 207 0.18 15.45 2.42
C ILE A 207 -0.57 16.03 1.24
N LYS A 208 -0.64 15.30 0.13
CA LYS A 208 -1.51 15.57 -1.02
C LYS A 208 -2.31 14.31 -1.34
N ASP A 209 -3.61 14.49 -1.56
CA ASP A 209 -4.52 13.40 -1.91
C ASP A 209 -4.40 12.17 -0.98
N GLY A 210 -4.24 12.45 0.33
CA GLY A 210 -4.10 11.42 1.37
C GLY A 210 -2.77 10.66 1.38
N THR A 211 -1.81 11.08 0.55
CA THR A 211 -0.48 10.47 0.45
C THR A 211 0.60 11.45 0.91
N ALA A 212 1.64 10.96 1.58
CA ALA A 212 2.80 11.77 1.96
C ALA A 212 3.55 12.22 0.70
N PHE A 213 3.32 13.48 0.29
CA PHE A 213 3.92 14.08 -0.91
C PHE A 213 5.36 14.52 -0.66
N ARG A 214 5.64 15.09 0.52
CA ARG A 214 6.98 15.46 0.96
C ARG A 214 7.24 14.84 2.33
N SER A 215 8.39 14.21 2.47
CA SER A 215 8.84 13.61 3.72
C SER A 215 10.31 13.88 3.94
N GLN A 216 10.71 13.89 5.19
CA GLN A 216 12.11 13.99 5.61
C GLN A 216 12.50 12.69 6.29
N ILE A 217 13.60 12.07 5.87
CA ILE A 217 14.16 10.94 6.59
C ILE A 217 14.61 11.43 7.97
N VAL A 218 14.23 10.71 9.01
CA VAL A 218 14.64 10.98 10.38
C VAL A 218 15.40 9.76 10.92
N TYR A 219 16.45 10.03 11.65
CA TYR A 219 17.18 9.00 12.36
C TYR A 219 16.77 9.05 13.83
N ASP A 220 15.99 8.07 14.25
CA ASP A 220 15.50 7.95 15.62
C ASP A 220 15.61 6.49 16.07
N GLU A 221 16.52 6.23 16.99
CA GLU A 221 16.80 4.88 17.49
C GLU A 221 15.59 4.26 18.19
N THR A 222 14.74 5.05 18.81
CA THR A 222 13.54 4.54 19.49
C THR A 222 12.50 4.05 18.50
N ILE A 223 12.41 4.67 17.33
CA ILE A 223 11.52 4.24 16.25
C ILE A 223 12.09 3.01 15.51
N ILE A 224 13.42 2.97 15.36
CA ILE A 224 14.09 1.86 14.66
C ILE A 224 14.10 0.57 15.51
N ALA A 225 14.05 0.71 16.85
CA ALA A 225 14.07 -0.42 17.77
C ALA A 225 12.70 -1.08 18.01
N ILE A 226 11.62 -0.52 17.45
CA ILE A 226 10.27 -1.09 17.52
C ILE A 226 10.15 -2.27 16.57
#